data_356616c5c6a54ac7c7c01af8eb9d8f8e
#
_entry.id   356616c5c6a54ac7c7c01af8eb9d8f8e
#
_cell.length_a   1.000
_cell.length_b   1.000
_cell.length_c   1.000
_cell.angle_alpha   90.00
_cell.angle_beta   90.00
_cell.angle_gamma   90.00
#
_symmetry.space_group_name_H-M   'P 1'
#
loop_
_entity.id
_entity.type
_entity.pdbx_description
1 polymer ?
#
loop_
_entity_poly.entity_id
_entity_poly.type
_entity_poly.pdbx_seq_one_letter_code
_entity_poly.pdbx_strand_id
1 'polypeptide(L)'
;MIRNKSLGKRLLAVGLMLIFSMSGCGTDNAIELTGNGIGSDGIEAAATVDPAEVTATGETTSDVTGGDATAQKTAEETNKVTPEPAPVPQELTTADRMVDRTKVNGIYVTGPKAGSTGIEELIGLVDETELNAMVIDVKNDEGNVTFRLTNEEITENIPVLDQISEMQAGVRYIRDIQALMQELKDHNIYTIARIVCFKDPILAAARPELALTKPDGKPVTDANGLAWVNPYRQEVWEYLTELAEMAADLGFDEIQYDYVRFPVGSDANAADYGVDMETYPKRQAIQDFLAYAGDRLHEKGCVVTADVFGTIIGSETDVQTVGQDYAALGQTVDAISPMVYPSHYANGVFGLKVPDANPYETVLAAMQGSVEELQEISEAERAVVRPWLQAFTATWVPGHISYNGTQIREQIQAVYDAGYEEWILWNATNRYSAEGLLGADEVEDNEDNQ
;
A
#
# COMPACT_ATOMS: atom_id res chain seq x y z
N MET A 1 17.03 -21.71 -50.55
CA MET A 1 17.91 -21.92 -49.39
C MET A 1 18.53 -20.57 -49.02
N ILE A 2 17.84 -19.78 -48.22
CA ILE A 2 18.35 -18.55 -47.63
C ILE A 2 17.83 -18.51 -46.17
N ARG A 3 18.76 -18.67 -45.24
CA ARG A 3 18.50 -18.61 -43.79
C ARG A 3 18.49 -17.15 -43.38
N ASN A 4 17.34 -16.63 -42.93
CA ASN A 4 17.26 -15.39 -42.18
C ASN A 4 17.60 -15.68 -40.70
N LYS A 5 18.67 -15.09 -40.23
CA LYS A 5 19.00 -14.99 -38.81
C LYS A 5 18.40 -13.69 -38.31
N SER A 6 17.36 -13.78 -37.46
CA SER A 6 16.89 -12.65 -36.67
C SER A 6 17.87 -12.43 -35.51
N LEU A 7 18.50 -11.28 -35.53
CA LEU A 7 19.39 -10.81 -34.46
C LEU A 7 18.49 -10.11 -33.43
N GLY A 8 18.19 -10.80 -32.33
CA GLY A 8 17.55 -10.19 -31.17
C GLY A 8 18.49 -9.17 -30.53
N LYS A 9 18.16 -7.91 -30.63
CA LYS A 9 18.81 -6.85 -29.86
C LYS A 9 18.21 -6.88 -28.44
N ARG A 10 18.93 -7.48 -27.50
CA ARG A 10 18.72 -7.26 -26.08
C ARG A 10 19.14 -5.83 -25.77
N LEU A 11 18.19 -4.94 -25.55
CA LEU A 11 18.45 -3.67 -24.90
C LEU A 11 18.74 -3.96 -23.42
N LEU A 12 19.97 -3.71 -23.01
CA LEU A 12 20.33 -3.60 -21.60
C LEU A 12 19.80 -2.24 -21.13
N ALA A 13 18.65 -2.22 -20.45
CA ALA A 13 18.21 -1.05 -19.71
C ALA A 13 19.05 -0.99 -18.42
N VAL A 14 20.04 -0.10 -18.39
CA VAL A 14 20.72 0.26 -17.16
C VAL A 14 19.81 1.23 -16.42
N GLY A 15 18.93 0.69 -15.58
CA GLY A 15 18.11 1.48 -14.67
C GLY A 15 18.97 2.05 -13.56
N LEU A 16 19.31 3.33 -13.66
CA LEU A 16 19.88 4.08 -12.54
C LEU A 16 18.69 4.53 -11.68
N MET A 17 18.41 3.79 -10.62
CA MET A 17 17.36 4.11 -9.65
C MET A 17 17.72 5.43 -8.95
N LEU A 18 17.11 6.54 -9.38
CA LEU A 18 17.11 7.80 -8.64
C LEU A 18 16.10 7.66 -7.50
N ILE A 19 16.62 7.44 -6.30
CA ILE A 19 15.84 7.39 -5.05
C ILE A 19 15.33 8.80 -4.77
N PHE A 20 14.09 9.10 -5.15
CA PHE A 20 13.38 10.26 -4.66
C PHE A 20 12.37 9.80 -3.61
N SER A 21 12.68 10.11 -2.35
CA SER A 21 11.67 10.08 -1.29
C SER A 21 10.64 11.17 -1.58
N MET A 22 9.38 10.80 -1.68
CA MET A 22 8.29 11.77 -1.71
C MET A 22 8.21 12.45 -0.34
N SER A 23 8.78 13.66 -0.24
CA SER A 23 8.57 14.52 0.92
C SER A 23 7.20 15.19 0.79
N GLY A 24 6.33 14.93 1.74
CA GLY A 24 5.17 15.78 1.96
C GLY A 24 5.65 17.21 2.17
N CYS A 25 5.19 18.14 1.35
CA CYS A 25 5.55 19.55 1.41
C CYS A 25 4.97 20.18 2.68
N GLY A 26 5.78 20.30 3.73
CA GLY A 26 5.54 21.20 4.84
C GLY A 26 5.91 22.61 4.41
N THR A 27 5.06 23.54 4.74
CA THR A 27 5.08 24.99 4.51
C THR A 27 6.47 25.65 4.61
N ASP A 28 6.83 26.41 3.56
CA ASP A 28 7.92 27.37 3.54
C ASP A 28 7.76 28.43 4.63
N ASN A 29 8.68 28.43 5.60
CA ASN A 29 9.07 29.63 6.35
C ASN A 29 10.59 29.69 6.35
N ALA A 30 11.10 30.54 5.46
CA ALA A 30 12.49 30.94 5.43
C ALA A 30 12.82 31.74 6.71
N ILE A 31 13.66 31.18 7.57
CA ILE A 31 14.37 31.93 8.59
C ILE A 31 15.87 31.81 8.29
N GLU A 32 16.44 32.94 7.84
CA GLU A 32 17.87 33.15 7.83
C GLU A 32 18.43 33.00 9.23
N LEU A 33 19.40 32.10 9.41
CA LEU A 33 20.28 32.11 10.60
C LEU A 33 21.71 32.30 10.15
N THR A 34 22.15 33.50 10.42
CA THR A 34 23.56 33.91 10.47
C THR A 34 24.28 33.26 11.67
N GLY A 35 25.52 32.86 11.43
CA GLY A 35 26.34 32.02 12.30
C GLY A 35 26.87 32.65 13.58
N ASN A 36 27.49 31.77 14.33
CA ASN A 36 28.66 31.81 15.28
C ASN A 36 28.32 30.88 16.45
N GLY A 37 29.04 29.85 16.78
CA GLY A 37 30.44 29.75 17.11
C GLY A 37 30.62 29.37 18.57
N ILE A 38 31.37 28.27 18.85
CA ILE A 38 32.14 27.99 20.07
C ILE A 38 31.45 27.29 21.26
N GLY A 39 32.04 26.13 21.66
CA GLY A 39 32.31 25.84 23.05
C GLY A 39 32.05 24.43 23.55
N SER A 40 33.12 23.73 23.70
CA SER A 40 33.46 22.48 24.35
C SER A 40 33.06 22.36 25.83
N ASP A 41 33.25 21.09 26.31
CA ASP A 41 33.38 20.58 27.68
C ASP A 41 32.09 20.05 28.31
N GLY A 42 31.98 18.79 28.60
CA GLY A 42 32.79 17.87 29.37
C GLY A 42 32.02 17.51 30.64
N ILE A 43 31.92 16.26 30.97
CA ILE A 43 32.12 15.63 32.28
C ILE A 43 31.31 14.34 32.42
N GLU A 44 32.09 13.32 32.73
CA GLU A 44 31.80 11.97 33.23
C GLU A 44 30.81 11.91 34.41
N ALA A 45 30.12 10.78 34.56
CA ALA A 45 30.34 9.91 35.69
C ALA A 45 29.47 8.62 35.62
N ALA A 46 30.17 7.56 35.82
CA ALA A 46 29.81 6.19 35.98
C ALA A 46 28.90 5.91 37.20
N ALA A 47 28.11 4.83 37.11
CA ALA A 47 27.95 3.91 38.22
C ALA A 47 27.42 2.56 37.71
N THR A 48 28.30 1.60 37.79
CA THR A 48 28.11 0.15 37.75
C THR A 48 27.30 -0.35 38.94
N VAL A 49 26.44 -1.32 38.74
CA VAL A 49 26.26 -2.46 39.68
C VAL A 49 25.80 -3.69 38.91
N ASP A 50 26.56 -4.76 39.05
CA ASP A 50 26.39 -6.11 38.52
C ASP A 50 25.82 -7.02 39.63
N PRO A 51 25.67 -8.33 39.43
CA PRO A 51 24.41 -9.08 39.38
C PRO A 51 24.24 -10.01 40.62
N ALA A 52 23.09 -10.68 40.69
CA ALA A 52 22.98 -11.84 41.57
C ALA A 52 22.14 -12.95 40.95
N GLU A 53 22.84 -14.03 40.62
CA GLU A 53 22.37 -15.41 40.46
C GLU A 53 21.41 -15.85 41.58
N VAL A 54 20.43 -16.66 41.23
CA VAL A 54 20.01 -17.78 42.06
C VAL A 54 19.55 -18.94 41.17
N THR A 55 20.20 -20.03 41.40
CA THR A 55 20.10 -21.37 40.81
C THR A 55 18.97 -22.22 41.41
N ALA A 56 18.36 -23.01 40.55
CA ALA A 56 18.22 -24.50 40.59
C ALA A 56 17.18 -25.18 41.48
N THR A 57 16.61 -26.14 40.83
CA THR A 57 16.33 -27.55 41.15
C THR A 57 14.95 -27.96 41.62
N GLY A 58 14.47 -29.04 40.99
CA GLY A 58 13.52 -29.97 41.57
C GLY A 58 12.70 -30.82 40.62
N GLU A 59 13.29 -31.90 40.13
CA GLU A 59 12.60 -33.10 39.60
C GLU A 59 11.62 -33.67 40.64
N THR A 60 10.50 -34.26 40.19
CA THR A 60 10.18 -35.64 40.56
C THR A 60 9.03 -36.23 39.73
N THR A 61 9.29 -37.41 39.29
CA THR A 61 8.47 -38.45 38.67
C THR A 61 7.40 -39.01 39.64
N SER A 62 6.26 -39.52 39.11
CA SER A 62 5.75 -40.84 39.53
C SER A 62 4.67 -41.36 38.57
N ASP A 63 4.93 -42.54 38.05
CA ASP A 63 4.02 -43.52 37.49
C ASP A 63 2.88 -43.91 38.45
N VAL A 64 1.76 -44.41 37.89
CA VAL A 64 1.06 -45.64 38.29
C VAL A 64 -0.03 -46.06 37.30
N THR A 65 0.17 -47.09 36.63
CA THR A 65 -0.56 -48.32 36.24
C THR A 65 -2.08 -48.44 36.42
N GLY A 66 -2.76 -48.90 35.36
CA GLY A 66 -3.49 -50.19 35.35
C GLY A 66 -4.99 -50.17 35.53
N GLY A 67 -5.71 -50.79 34.61
CA GLY A 67 -7.09 -51.20 34.80
C GLY A 67 -7.82 -51.63 33.53
N ASP A 68 -7.67 -52.89 33.20
CA ASP A 68 -8.38 -53.63 32.17
C ASP A 68 -9.85 -53.89 32.58
N ALA A 69 -10.79 -53.72 31.67
CA ALA A 69 -12.13 -54.34 31.76
C ALA A 69 -12.77 -54.49 30.39
N THR A 70 -12.68 -55.65 29.85
CA THR A 70 -13.47 -56.24 28.76
C THR A 70 -14.99 -56.17 29.07
N ALA A 71 -15.75 -55.65 28.13
CA ALA A 71 -17.18 -55.95 28.00
C ALA A 71 -17.55 -56.01 26.52
N GLN A 72 -17.76 -57.24 26.01
CA GLN A 72 -18.45 -57.54 24.78
C GLN A 72 -19.87 -56.99 24.82
N LYS A 73 -20.31 -56.32 23.73
CA LYS A 73 -21.74 -56.15 23.43
C LYS A 73 -21.93 -56.12 21.89
N THR A 74 -22.62 -57.11 21.45
CA THR A 74 -23.42 -57.35 20.28
C THR A 74 -23.56 -56.21 19.24
N ALA A 75 -23.24 -56.56 18.01
CA ALA A 75 -23.46 -55.80 16.80
C ALA A 75 -24.96 -55.67 16.49
N GLU A 76 -25.46 -54.47 16.40
CA GLU A 76 -26.65 -54.10 15.70
C GLU A 76 -26.23 -53.28 14.47
N GLU A 77 -26.43 -53.84 13.27
CA GLU A 77 -26.22 -53.14 12.00
C GLU A 77 -27.28 -52.06 11.84
N THR A 78 -26.95 -50.82 12.21
CA THR A 78 -27.70 -49.68 11.77
C THR A 78 -27.07 -49.15 10.49
N ASN A 79 -27.84 -49.20 9.42
CA ASN A 79 -27.54 -48.61 8.11
C ASN A 79 -27.29 -47.08 8.32
N LYS A 80 -26.02 -46.72 8.51
CA LYS A 80 -25.60 -45.34 8.60
C LYS A 80 -25.54 -44.78 7.18
N VAL A 81 -26.57 -44.07 6.76
CA VAL A 81 -26.49 -43.16 5.62
C VAL A 81 -25.38 -42.12 5.97
N THR A 82 -24.26 -42.24 5.29
CA THR A 82 -23.20 -41.22 5.37
C THR A 82 -23.80 -39.94 4.76
N PRO A 83 -23.90 -38.83 5.50
CA PRO A 83 -24.34 -37.61 4.88
C PRO A 83 -23.32 -37.24 3.80
N GLU A 84 -23.85 -36.88 2.63
CA GLU A 84 -23.04 -36.29 1.56
C GLU A 84 -22.30 -35.10 2.13
N PRO A 85 -20.98 -34.97 1.91
CA PRO A 85 -20.22 -33.80 2.42
C PRO A 85 -20.91 -32.54 1.88
N ALA A 86 -21.17 -31.58 2.76
CA ALA A 86 -21.66 -30.28 2.34
C ALA A 86 -20.74 -29.72 1.24
N PRO A 87 -21.30 -29.11 0.19
CA PRO A 87 -20.48 -28.51 -0.83
C PRO A 87 -19.49 -27.53 -0.16
N VAL A 88 -18.21 -27.71 -0.46
CA VAL A 88 -17.17 -26.77 -0.03
C VAL A 88 -17.55 -25.42 -0.68
N PRO A 89 -17.65 -24.32 0.07
CA PRO A 89 -17.88 -23.02 -0.53
C PRO A 89 -16.86 -22.80 -1.64
N GLN A 90 -17.34 -22.47 -2.83
CA GLN A 90 -16.46 -22.15 -3.95
C GLN A 90 -15.83 -20.80 -3.61
N GLU A 91 -14.51 -20.74 -3.56
CA GLU A 91 -13.76 -19.51 -3.38
C GLU A 91 -14.04 -18.56 -4.57
N LEU A 92 -14.43 -17.32 -4.29
CA LEU A 92 -14.75 -16.34 -5.31
C LEU A 92 -13.46 -15.93 -6.05
N THR A 93 -13.52 -15.87 -7.37
CA THR A 93 -12.43 -15.30 -8.17
C THR A 93 -12.37 -13.77 -8.02
N THR A 94 -11.27 -13.15 -8.44
CA THR A 94 -11.15 -11.69 -8.49
C THR A 94 -12.28 -11.08 -9.34
N ALA A 95 -12.58 -11.64 -10.51
CA ALA A 95 -13.68 -11.17 -11.35
C ALA A 95 -15.03 -11.26 -10.63
N ASP A 96 -15.29 -12.34 -9.86
CA ASP A 96 -16.53 -12.47 -9.10
C ASP A 96 -16.66 -11.39 -8.02
N ARG A 97 -15.56 -11.01 -7.36
CA ARG A 97 -15.54 -9.96 -6.36
C ARG A 97 -15.69 -8.55 -6.94
N MET A 98 -15.25 -8.36 -8.20
CA MET A 98 -15.22 -7.05 -8.87
C MET A 98 -16.43 -6.80 -9.79
N VAL A 99 -17.29 -7.80 -10.06
CA VAL A 99 -18.35 -7.71 -11.08
C VAL A 99 -19.33 -6.54 -10.90
N ASP A 100 -19.70 -6.23 -9.66
CA ASP A 100 -20.65 -5.16 -9.34
C ASP A 100 -19.96 -3.95 -8.66
N ARG A 101 -18.64 -3.81 -8.79
CA ARG A 101 -17.89 -2.71 -8.18
C ARG A 101 -17.85 -1.48 -9.08
N THR A 102 -17.80 -0.33 -8.44
CA THR A 102 -17.60 0.96 -9.13
C THR A 102 -16.28 0.96 -9.87
N LYS A 103 -16.28 1.29 -11.16
CA LYS A 103 -15.06 1.63 -11.90
C LYS A 103 -14.53 2.96 -11.38
N VAL A 104 -13.30 2.96 -10.88
CA VAL A 104 -12.78 4.07 -10.10
C VAL A 104 -12.08 5.10 -10.99
N ASN A 105 -12.58 6.33 -10.95
CA ASN A 105 -11.92 7.54 -11.38
C ASN A 105 -11.71 8.42 -10.15
N GLY A 106 -10.53 8.33 -9.53
CA GLY A 106 -10.34 8.81 -8.16
C GLY A 106 -9.36 9.95 -8.00
N ILE A 107 -9.39 10.56 -6.82
CA ILE A 107 -8.39 11.52 -6.33
C ILE A 107 -7.88 11.13 -4.95
N TYR A 108 -6.61 11.48 -4.67
CA TYR A 108 -6.02 11.33 -3.35
C TYR A 108 -6.41 12.47 -2.41
N VAL A 109 -6.71 12.13 -1.15
CA VAL A 109 -7.12 13.06 -0.10
C VAL A 109 -6.32 12.80 1.18
N THR A 110 -5.53 13.77 1.61
CA THR A 110 -4.80 13.67 2.88
C THR A 110 -5.74 13.74 4.09
N GLY A 111 -5.36 13.13 5.21
CA GLY A 111 -6.12 13.23 6.47
C GLY A 111 -6.41 14.68 6.90
N PRO A 112 -5.44 15.64 6.83
CA PRO A 112 -5.73 17.06 7.10
C PRO A 112 -6.79 17.67 6.17
N LYS A 113 -6.80 17.34 4.89
CA LYS A 113 -7.80 17.84 3.94
C LYS A 113 -9.18 17.24 4.24
N ALA A 114 -9.24 15.92 4.46
CA ALA A 114 -10.46 15.19 4.82
C ALA A 114 -11.08 15.68 6.15
N GLY A 115 -10.26 16.09 7.12
CA GLY A 115 -10.73 16.62 8.41
C GLY A 115 -11.02 18.12 8.45
N SER A 116 -10.97 18.82 7.33
CA SER A 116 -11.19 20.25 7.21
C SER A 116 -12.39 20.58 6.32
N THR A 117 -12.85 21.83 6.34
CA THR A 117 -13.88 22.33 5.39
C THR A 117 -13.43 22.27 3.93
N GLY A 118 -12.13 22.01 3.69
CA GLY A 118 -11.60 21.81 2.34
C GLY A 118 -12.08 20.52 1.66
N ILE A 119 -12.69 19.59 2.41
CA ILE A 119 -13.28 18.38 1.82
C ILE A 119 -14.52 18.72 0.96
N GLU A 120 -15.32 19.71 1.36
CA GLU A 120 -16.49 20.18 0.62
C GLU A 120 -16.14 20.62 -0.81
N GLU A 121 -14.95 21.22 -0.99
CA GLU A 121 -14.44 21.62 -2.31
C GLU A 121 -14.13 20.39 -3.20
N LEU A 122 -13.61 19.33 -2.60
CA LEU A 122 -13.31 18.08 -3.32
C LEU A 122 -14.59 17.27 -3.63
N ILE A 123 -15.55 17.25 -2.71
CA ILE A 123 -16.87 16.66 -2.92
C ILE A 123 -17.55 17.38 -4.11
N GLY A 124 -17.56 18.71 -4.11
CA GLY A 124 -18.12 19.48 -5.23
C GLY A 124 -17.41 19.19 -6.56
N LEU A 125 -16.09 18.96 -6.55
CA LEU A 125 -15.35 18.57 -7.75
C LEU A 125 -15.78 17.19 -8.26
N VAL A 126 -15.99 16.23 -7.36
CA VAL A 126 -16.50 14.89 -7.73
C VAL A 126 -17.91 14.99 -8.31
N ASP A 127 -18.81 15.74 -7.67
CA ASP A 127 -20.19 15.91 -8.14
C ASP A 127 -20.29 16.57 -9.53
N GLU A 128 -19.30 17.37 -9.91
CA GLU A 128 -19.30 18.16 -11.15
C GLU A 128 -18.55 17.49 -12.32
N THR A 129 -17.81 16.37 -12.07
CA THR A 129 -16.92 15.76 -13.07
C THR A 129 -17.06 14.24 -13.18
N GLU A 130 -16.23 13.61 -14.04
CA GLU A 130 -16.13 12.15 -14.17
C GLU A 130 -15.50 11.44 -12.95
N LEU A 131 -15.08 12.19 -11.92
CA LEU A 131 -14.60 11.62 -10.68
C LEU A 131 -15.73 10.94 -9.91
N ASN A 132 -15.44 9.83 -9.26
CA ASN A 132 -16.43 9.09 -8.48
C ASN A 132 -15.85 8.46 -7.20
N ALA A 133 -14.56 8.70 -6.91
CA ALA A 133 -13.88 8.06 -5.80
C ALA A 133 -12.87 8.97 -5.09
N MET A 134 -12.67 8.71 -3.81
CA MET A 134 -11.64 9.35 -2.99
C MET A 134 -10.78 8.32 -2.27
N VAL A 135 -9.47 8.41 -2.45
CA VAL A 135 -8.48 7.66 -1.67
C VAL A 135 -8.07 8.50 -0.48
N ILE A 136 -8.47 8.09 0.71
CA ILE A 136 -8.31 8.86 1.95
C ILE A 136 -7.26 8.17 2.84
N ASP A 137 -6.29 8.94 3.35
CA ASP A 137 -5.35 8.42 4.34
C ASP A 137 -6.07 7.98 5.60
N VAL A 138 -6.09 6.69 5.87
CA VAL A 138 -6.43 6.09 7.17
C VAL A 138 -5.17 6.02 8.03
N LYS A 139 -4.05 5.59 7.47
CA LYS A 139 -2.73 5.63 8.09
C LYS A 139 -1.75 6.28 7.11
N ASN A 140 -1.19 7.42 7.52
CA ASN A 140 -0.34 8.23 6.65
C ASN A 140 1.15 7.85 6.69
N ASP A 141 1.96 8.56 5.93
CA ASP A 141 3.41 8.32 5.75
C ASP A 141 4.23 8.48 7.04
N GLU A 142 3.77 9.26 8.01
CA GLU A 142 4.38 9.43 9.32
C GLU A 142 3.92 8.37 10.34
N GLY A 143 3.09 7.40 9.92
CA GLY A 143 2.55 6.34 10.77
C GLY A 143 1.32 6.76 11.59
N ASN A 144 0.77 7.95 11.35
CA ASN A 144 -0.41 8.41 12.09
C ASN A 144 -1.69 7.78 11.54
N VAL A 145 -2.54 7.27 12.42
CA VAL A 145 -3.97 7.06 12.13
C VAL A 145 -4.63 8.45 12.14
N THR A 146 -5.33 8.79 11.06
CA THR A 146 -5.72 10.17 10.73
C THR A 146 -6.96 10.65 11.46
N PHE A 147 -7.69 9.76 12.12
CA PHE A 147 -8.89 10.05 12.89
C PHE A 147 -8.80 9.56 14.33
N ARG A 148 -9.73 10.02 15.17
CA ARG A 148 -9.83 9.57 16.55
C ARG A 148 -10.54 8.22 16.60
N LEU A 149 -9.88 7.25 17.23
CA LEU A 149 -10.52 6.03 17.64
C LEU A 149 -11.36 6.35 18.89
N THR A 150 -12.68 6.50 18.72
CA THR A 150 -13.59 6.89 19.82
C THR A 150 -14.48 5.75 20.28
N ASN A 151 -14.49 4.66 19.52
CA ASN A 151 -15.32 3.52 19.85
C ASN A 151 -14.52 2.55 20.72
N GLU A 152 -14.95 2.33 21.96
CA GLU A 152 -14.32 1.40 22.90
C GLU A 152 -14.25 -0.03 22.31
N GLU A 153 -15.23 -0.42 21.48
CA GLU A 153 -15.24 -1.72 20.80
C GLU A 153 -14.11 -1.89 19.78
N ILE A 154 -13.71 -0.80 19.12
CA ILE A 154 -12.60 -0.81 18.14
C ILE A 154 -11.26 -0.90 18.88
N THR A 155 -11.11 -0.20 20.00
CA THR A 155 -9.88 -0.16 20.79
C THR A 155 -9.61 -1.44 21.58
N GLU A 156 -10.65 -2.16 22.00
CA GLU A 156 -10.50 -3.42 22.76
C GLU A 156 -9.89 -4.54 21.92
N ASN A 157 -10.10 -4.52 20.61
CA ASN A 157 -9.63 -5.57 19.70
C ASN A 157 -8.25 -5.30 19.07
N ILE A 158 -7.70 -4.09 19.24
CA ILE A 158 -6.39 -3.72 18.65
C ILE A 158 -5.46 -3.18 19.75
N PRO A 159 -4.84 -4.05 20.57
CA PRO A 159 -3.99 -3.62 21.70
C PRO A 159 -2.81 -2.73 21.30
N VAL A 160 -2.33 -2.84 20.04
CA VAL A 160 -1.26 -2.01 19.51
C VAL A 160 -1.74 -0.58 19.25
N LEU A 161 -3.02 -0.39 18.87
CA LEU A 161 -3.57 0.95 18.64
C LEU A 161 -3.70 1.77 19.92
N ASP A 162 -3.89 1.15 21.08
CA ASP A 162 -3.89 1.87 22.36
C ASP A 162 -2.54 2.55 22.60
N GLN A 163 -1.44 1.84 22.40
CA GLN A 163 -0.09 2.42 22.53
C GLN A 163 0.16 3.50 21.49
N ILE A 164 -0.26 3.28 20.26
CA ILE A 164 -0.14 4.27 19.16
C ILE A 164 -1.02 5.47 19.43
N SER A 165 -2.25 5.27 19.93
CA SER A 165 -3.17 6.34 20.29
C SER A 165 -2.62 7.25 21.39
N GLU A 166 -1.89 6.70 22.35
CA GLU A 166 -1.19 7.48 23.38
C GLU A 166 -0.04 8.30 22.79
N MET A 167 0.75 7.73 21.89
CA MET A 167 1.84 8.42 21.21
C MET A 167 1.36 9.51 20.24
N GLN A 168 0.17 9.31 19.64
CA GLN A 168 -0.47 10.24 18.71
C GLN A 168 -1.40 11.25 19.37
N ALA A 169 -1.37 11.41 20.68
CA ALA A 169 -2.35 12.20 21.44
C ALA A 169 -2.58 13.64 20.93
N GLY A 170 -1.75 14.15 20.01
CA GLY A 170 -1.89 15.48 19.39
C GLY A 170 -2.35 15.46 17.92
N VAL A 171 -2.32 14.32 17.21
CA VAL A 171 -2.59 14.26 15.77
C VAL A 171 -3.96 13.66 15.52
N ARG A 172 -4.95 14.52 15.21
CA ARG A 172 -6.34 14.12 14.94
C ARG A 172 -6.87 15.02 13.85
N TYR A 173 -6.60 14.64 12.62
CA TYR A 173 -7.04 15.41 11.46
C TYR A 173 -8.55 15.33 11.30
N ILE A 174 -9.11 14.12 11.26
CA ILE A 174 -10.54 13.86 11.09
C ILE A 174 -11.16 13.68 12.49
N ARG A 175 -12.04 14.59 12.87
CA ARG A 175 -12.64 14.61 14.22
C ARG A 175 -13.78 13.62 14.37
N ASP A 176 -14.57 13.47 13.32
CA ASP A 176 -15.73 12.60 13.24
C ASP A 176 -15.67 11.83 11.92
N ILE A 177 -15.08 10.64 11.96
CA ILE A 177 -14.95 9.81 10.77
C ILE A 177 -16.30 9.28 10.29
N GLN A 178 -17.24 9.00 11.20
CA GLN A 178 -18.55 8.49 10.83
C GLN A 178 -19.38 9.57 10.10
N ALA A 179 -19.30 10.81 10.54
CA ALA A 179 -19.94 11.92 9.84
C ALA A 179 -19.35 12.12 8.43
N LEU A 180 -18.02 12.05 8.30
CA LEU A 180 -17.35 12.13 6.99
C LEU A 180 -17.79 10.99 6.06
N MET A 181 -17.78 9.74 6.54
CA MET A 181 -18.18 8.59 5.73
C MET A 181 -19.66 8.69 5.29
N GLN A 182 -20.54 9.20 6.17
CA GLN A 182 -21.94 9.42 5.78
C GLN A 182 -22.09 10.50 4.73
N GLU A 183 -21.34 11.60 4.83
CA GLU A 183 -21.34 12.69 3.84
C GLU A 183 -20.85 12.20 2.47
N LEU A 184 -19.74 11.47 2.41
CA LEU A 184 -19.21 10.89 1.18
C LEU A 184 -20.21 9.91 0.55
N LYS A 185 -20.88 9.10 1.36
CA LYS A 185 -21.92 8.19 0.91
C LYS A 185 -23.15 8.91 0.36
N ASP A 186 -23.57 10.02 0.99
CA ASP A 186 -24.70 10.82 0.53
C ASP A 186 -24.43 11.45 -0.86
N HIS A 187 -23.15 11.63 -1.22
CA HIS A 187 -22.68 12.06 -2.54
C HIS A 187 -22.31 10.90 -3.48
N ASN A 188 -22.61 9.64 -3.12
CA ASN A 188 -22.26 8.43 -3.87
C ASN A 188 -20.77 8.29 -4.21
N ILE A 189 -19.89 8.81 -3.35
CA ILE A 189 -18.43 8.73 -3.55
C ILE A 189 -17.93 7.39 -3.06
N TYR A 190 -17.26 6.63 -3.95
CA TYR A 190 -16.57 5.39 -3.61
C TYR A 190 -15.36 5.70 -2.75
N THR A 191 -15.24 5.06 -1.60
CA THR A 191 -14.25 5.38 -0.59
C THR A 191 -13.17 4.34 -0.46
N ILE A 192 -11.92 4.75 -0.64
CA ILE A 192 -10.74 3.89 -0.58
C ILE A 192 -9.89 4.29 0.62
N ALA A 193 -9.68 3.36 1.56
CA ALA A 193 -8.85 3.58 2.74
C ALA A 193 -7.37 3.31 2.39
N ARG A 194 -6.55 4.36 2.29
CA ARG A 194 -5.11 4.20 2.09
C ARG A 194 -4.42 3.92 3.43
N ILE A 195 -3.67 2.82 3.47
CA ILE A 195 -2.89 2.37 4.64
C ILE A 195 -1.43 2.25 4.24
N VAL A 196 -0.58 3.15 4.75
CA VAL A 196 0.87 3.05 4.61
C VAL A 196 1.39 1.89 5.46
N CYS A 197 2.00 0.88 4.83
CA CYS A 197 2.33 -0.39 5.49
C CYS A 197 3.64 -0.32 6.29
N PHE A 198 4.76 -0.60 5.64
CA PHE A 198 6.01 -0.89 6.34
C PHE A 198 6.87 0.34 6.64
N LYS A 199 6.55 1.49 6.09
CA LYS A 199 7.11 2.79 6.54
C LYS A 199 6.28 3.28 7.73
N ASP A 200 6.73 3.00 8.95
CA ASP A 200 5.99 3.31 10.16
C ASP A 200 6.91 3.70 11.33
N PRO A 201 7.29 4.97 11.43
CA PRO A 201 8.14 5.44 12.51
C PRO A 201 7.46 5.37 13.89
N ILE A 202 6.13 5.40 13.96
CA ILE A 202 5.39 5.33 15.22
C ILE A 202 5.41 3.90 15.75
N LEU A 203 5.06 2.91 14.92
CA LEU A 203 5.13 1.51 15.34
C LEU A 203 6.56 1.09 15.65
N ALA A 204 7.55 1.53 14.82
CA ALA A 204 8.96 1.25 15.07
C ALA A 204 9.46 1.80 16.40
N ALA A 205 8.94 2.96 16.85
CA ALA A 205 9.28 3.54 18.14
C ALA A 205 8.52 2.89 19.31
N ALA A 206 7.24 2.53 19.11
CA ALA A 206 6.41 1.87 20.11
C ALA A 206 6.81 0.41 20.36
N ARG A 207 7.25 -0.27 19.29
CA ARG A 207 7.61 -1.70 19.28
C ARG A 207 8.96 -1.87 18.59
N PRO A 208 10.07 -1.49 19.26
CA PRO A 208 11.41 -1.55 18.65
C PRO A 208 11.82 -2.93 18.14
N GLU A 209 11.26 -4.00 18.68
CA GLU A 209 11.47 -5.39 18.22
C GLU A 209 10.85 -5.68 16.85
N LEU A 210 9.91 -4.84 16.41
CA LEU A 210 9.31 -4.91 15.07
C LEU A 210 10.02 -4.00 14.07
N ALA A 211 10.85 -3.07 14.55
CA ALA A 211 11.60 -2.17 13.68
C ALA A 211 12.62 -2.93 12.84
N LEU A 212 12.78 -2.52 11.59
CA LEU A 212 13.89 -2.98 10.78
C LEU A 212 15.16 -2.27 11.24
N THR A 213 16.18 -3.03 11.63
CA THR A 213 17.38 -2.49 12.26
C THR A 213 18.65 -2.74 11.44
N LYS A 214 19.59 -1.82 11.56
CA LYS A 214 20.96 -1.95 11.06
C LYS A 214 21.81 -2.77 12.01
N PRO A 215 22.99 -3.25 11.58
CA PRO A 215 23.91 -4.02 12.44
C PRO A 215 24.34 -3.26 13.71
N ASP A 216 24.28 -1.94 13.73
CA ASP A 216 24.55 -1.10 14.91
C ASP A 216 23.36 -0.94 15.86
N GLY A 217 22.24 -1.63 15.58
CA GLY A 217 21.02 -1.61 16.37
C GLY A 217 20.12 -0.40 16.14
N LYS A 218 20.48 0.53 15.25
CA LYS A 218 19.64 1.67 14.93
C LYS A 218 18.57 1.29 13.89
N PRO A 219 17.40 1.94 13.91
CA PRO A 219 16.39 1.71 12.88
C PRO A 219 16.90 2.06 11.47
N VAL A 220 16.42 1.31 10.48
CA VAL A 220 16.53 1.71 9.07
C VAL A 220 15.55 2.84 8.84
N THR A 221 16.04 3.92 8.22
CA THR A 221 15.22 5.10 7.91
C THR A 221 15.30 5.46 6.43
N ASP A 222 14.27 6.13 5.93
CA ASP A 222 14.32 6.77 4.63
C ASP A 222 15.15 8.07 4.65
N ALA A 223 15.22 8.78 3.52
CA ALA A 223 15.97 10.03 3.40
C ALA A 223 15.42 11.17 4.29
N ASN A 224 14.17 11.06 4.75
CA ASN A 224 13.53 12.02 5.66
C ASN A 224 13.67 11.61 7.13
N GLY A 225 14.35 10.52 7.41
CA GLY A 225 14.55 10.01 8.77
C GLY A 225 13.37 9.19 9.30
N LEU A 226 12.40 8.85 8.47
CA LEU A 226 11.25 8.03 8.87
C LEU A 226 11.64 6.55 8.92
N ALA A 227 11.39 5.92 10.08
CA ALA A 227 11.77 4.54 10.33
C ALA A 227 10.83 3.54 9.65
N TRP A 228 11.35 2.35 9.42
CA TRP A 228 10.63 1.22 8.81
C TRP A 228 10.50 0.08 9.81
N VAL A 229 9.36 -0.59 9.76
CA VAL A 229 9.16 -1.90 10.42
C VAL A 229 9.55 -3.03 9.46
N ASN A 230 9.81 -4.20 10.01
CA ASN A 230 10.30 -5.34 9.24
C ASN A 230 9.13 -6.07 8.53
N PRO A 231 9.09 -6.09 7.18
CA PRO A 231 8.01 -6.73 6.43
C PRO A 231 7.89 -8.26 6.63
N TYR A 232 8.90 -8.91 7.19
CA TYR A 232 8.86 -10.34 7.52
C TYR A 232 8.17 -10.67 8.86
N ARG A 233 7.76 -9.66 9.64
CA ARG A 233 7.16 -9.87 10.96
C ARG A 233 5.64 -10.01 10.86
N GLN A 234 5.13 -11.19 11.23
CA GLN A 234 3.69 -11.46 11.23
C GLN A 234 2.92 -10.52 12.16
N GLU A 235 3.52 -10.10 13.28
CA GLU A 235 2.90 -9.14 14.19
C GLU A 235 2.64 -7.77 13.50
N VAL A 236 3.46 -7.42 12.51
CA VAL A 236 3.22 -6.23 11.67
C VAL A 236 2.05 -6.49 10.70
N TRP A 237 1.96 -7.69 10.14
CA TRP A 237 0.83 -8.07 9.27
C TRP A 237 -0.50 -8.04 10.03
N GLU A 238 -0.54 -8.60 11.24
CA GLU A 238 -1.70 -8.58 12.12
C GLU A 238 -2.15 -7.14 12.38
N TYR A 239 -1.24 -6.28 12.82
CA TYR A 239 -1.51 -4.86 13.07
C TYR A 239 -2.10 -4.13 11.84
N LEU A 240 -1.48 -4.30 10.67
CA LEU A 240 -1.94 -3.63 9.44
C LEU A 240 -3.30 -4.16 8.98
N THR A 241 -3.54 -5.46 9.15
CA THR A 241 -4.81 -6.09 8.75
C THR A 241 -5.93 -5.71 9.71
N GLU A 242 -5.70 -5.70 11.02
CA GLU A 242 -6.68 -5.23 12.01
C GLU A 242 -7.08 -3.77 11.79
N LEU A 243 -6.10 -2.92 11.42
CA LEU A 243 -6.37 -1.53 11.04
C LEU A 243 -7.24 -1.44 9.77
N ALA A 244 -6.98 -2.30 8.80
CA ALA A 244 -7.77 -2.40 7.58
C ALA A 244 -9.19 -2.90 7.85
N GLU A 245 -9.35 -3.93 8.68
CA GLU A 245 -10.66 -4.43 9.10
C GLU A 245 -11.48 -3.35 9.80
N MET A 246 -10.83 -2.53 10.64
CA MET A 246 -11.48 -1.38 11.27
C MET A 246 -11.96 -0.36 10.22
N ALA A 247 -11.16 -0.07 9.19
CA ALA A 247 -11.57 0.83 8.12
C ALA A 247 -12.76 0.26 7.33
N ALA A 248 -12.77 -1.04 7.04
CA ALA A 248 -13.90 -1.73 6.42
C ALA A 248 -15.18 -1.64 7.31
N ASP A 249 -15.05 -1.82 8.62
CA ASP A 249 -16.17 -1.70 9.57
C ASP A 249 -16.69 -0.25 9.69
N LEU A 250 -15.87 0.75 9.41
CA LEU A 250 -16.27 2.15 9.30
C LEU A 250 -17.02 2.48 8.01
N GLY A 251 -17.05 1.56 7.04
CA GLY A 251 -17.79 1.67 5.80
C GLY A 251 -16.97 2.11 4.59
N PHE A 252 -15.64 2.03 4.65
CA PHE A 252 -14.83 2.14 3.44
C PHE A 252 -15.12 0.96 2.51
N ASP A 253 -15.23 1.24 1.22
CA ASP A 253 -15.55 0.25 0.20
C ASP A 253 -14.34 -0.62 -0.17
N GLU A 254 -13.12 -0.06 -0.01
CA GLU A 254 -11.87 -0.66 -0.44
C GLU A 254 -10.72 -0.31 0.49
N ILE A 255 -9.79 -1.25 0.67
CA ILE A 255 -8.51 -1.03 1.36
C ILE A 255 -7.38 -1.00 0.33
N GLN A 256 -6.60 0.08 0.35
CA GLN A 256 -5.44 0.26 -0.51
C GLN A 256 -4.17 0.30 0.33
N TYR A 257 -3.32 -0.72 0.18
CA TYR A 257 -2.04 -0.84 0.87
C TYR A 257 -0.94 -0.12 0.08
N ASP A 258 -0.42 0.97 0.63
CA ASP A 258 0.74 1.69 0.10
C ASP A 258 2.00 1.40 0.94
N TYR A 259 3.18 1.67 0.39
CA TYR A 259 4.46 1.28 0.98
C TYR A 259 4.49 -0.22 1.38
N VAL A 260 3.74 -1.03 0.66
CA VAL A 260 3.70 -2.49 0.75
C VAL A 260 4.91 -3.07 0.01
N ARG A 261 6.10 -2.72 0.52
CA ARG A 261 7.41 -3.01 -0.08
C ARG A 261 8.53 -2.89 0.94
N PHE A 262 9.69 -3.35 0.56
CA PHE A 262 10.91 -3.17 1.33
C PHE A 262 11.50 -1.76 1.12
N PRO A 263 12.20 -1.21 2.14
CA PRO A 263 12.95 0.03 1.98
C PRO A 263 14.10 -0.15 0.99
N VAL A 264 14.58 0.97 0.44
CA VAL A 264 15.70 1.00 -0.51
C VAL A 264 16.86 1.83 0.05
N GLY A 265 18.05 1.59 -0.48
CA GLY A 265 19.26 2.32 -0.10
C GLY A 265 20.26 1.51 0.72
N SER A 266 21.39 2.13 1.06
CA SER A 266 22.52 1.45 1.73
C SER A 266 22.16 0.86 3.08
N ASP A 267 21.33 1.56 3.85
CA ASP A 267 20.91 1.14 5.19
C ASP A 267 19.98 -0.09 5.10
N ALA A 268 19.06 -0.10 4.15
CA ALA A 268 18.18 -1.22 3.88
C ALA A 268 18.97 -2.47 3.40
N ASN A 269 19.98 -2.25 2.55
CA ASN A 269 20.84 -3.34 2.07
C ASN A 269 21.72 -3.94 3.16
N ALA A 270 22.03 -3.19 4.21
CA ALA A 270 22.83 -3.62 5.35
C ALA A 270 21.98 -4.13 6.53
N ALA A 271 20.65 -4.05 6.44
CA ALA A 271 19.74 -4.42 7.50
C ALA A 271 19.74 -5.93 7.78
N ASP A 272 19.49 -6.26 9.04
CA ASP A 272 19.20 -7.63 9.45
C ASP A 272 17.68 -7.88 9.38
N TYR A 273 17.26 -8.64 8.40
CA TYR A 273 15.84 -8.99 8.24
C TYR A 273 15.40 -10.19 9.10
N GLY A 274 16.36 -10.89 9.73
CA GLY A 274 16.09 -12.06 10.57
C GLY A 274 15.66 -13.31 9.81
N VAL A 275 15.78 -13.32 8.48
CA VAL A 275 15.43 -14.44 7.60
C VAL A 275 16.50 -14.67 6.55
N ASP A 276 16.57 -15.90 6.04
CA ASP A 276 17.37 -16.21 4.86
C ASP A 276 16.59 -15.85 3.60
N MET A 277 16.95 -14.73 2.98
CA MET A 277 16.29 -14.21 1.78
C MET A 277 16.52 -15.04 0.51
N GLU A 278 17.43 -16.03 0.53
CA GLU A 278 17.57 -17.00 -0.57
C GLU A 278 16.43 -18.02 -0.54
N THR A 279 15.98 -18.40 0.66
CA THR A 279 14.88 -19.36 0.87
C THR A 279 13.51 -18.68 1.00
N TYR A 280 13.47 -17.45 1.51
CA TYR A 280 12.25 -16.66 1.63
C TYR A 280 12.49 -15.24 1.09
N PRO A 281 12.38 -15.04 -0.23
CA PRO A 281 12.71 -13.77 -0.87
C PRO A 281 11.68 -12.68 -0.55
N LYS A 282 12.11 -11.42 -0.68
CA LYS A 282 11.29 -10.24 -0.42
C LYS A 282 9.93 -10.28 -1.14
N ARG A 283 9.91 -10.71 -2.42
CA ARG A 283 8.69 -10.79 -3.21
C ARG A 283 7.66 -11.74 -2.61
N GLN A 284 8.12 -12.85 -2.04
CA GLN A 284 7.24 -13.82 -1.40
C GLN A 284 6.63 -13.25 -0.13
N ALA A 285 7.40 -12.51 0.69
CA ALA A 285 6.90 -11.91 1.92
C ALA A 285 5.81 -10.84 1.64
N ILE A 286 5.97 -10.05 0.58
CA ILE A 286 4.95 -9.06 0.19
C ILE A 286 3.69 -9.76 -0.33
N GLN A 287 3.84 -10.79 -1.15
CA GLN A 287 2.72 -11.58 -1.65
C GLN A 287 1.97 -12.28 -0.51
N ASP A 288 2.70 -12.93 0.40
CA ASP A 288 2.11 -13.63 1.55
C ASP A 288 1.37 -12.67 2.49
N PHE A 289 1.90 -11.45 2.71
CA PHE A 289 1.19 -10.44 3.48
C PHE A 289 -0.13 -10.03 2.82
N LEU A 290 -0.10 -9.76 1.52
CA LEU A 290 -1.31 -9.33 0.80
C LEU A 290 -2.34 -10.46 0.71
N ALA A 291 -1.91 -11.70 0.55
CA ALA A 291 -2.81 -12.86 0.63
C ALA A 291 -3.42 -13.00 2.02
N TYR A 292 -2.61 -12.90 3.09
CA TYR A 292 -3.08 -12.96 4.49
C TYR A 292 -4.12 -11.86 4.79
N ALA A 293 -3.86 -10.63 4.35
CA ALA A 293 -4.78 -9.52 4.55
C ALA A 293 -6.04 -9.67 3.69
N GLY A 294 -5.87 -10.12 2.44
CA GLY A 294 -6.95 -10.37 1.50
C GLY A 294 -7.97 -11.38 2.03
N ASP A 295 -7.52 -12.53 2.53
CA ASP A 295 -8.40 -13.55 3.08
C ASP A 295 -9.34 -12.98 4.17
N ARG A 296 -8.80 -12.16 5.06
CA ARG A 296 -9.57 -11.55 6.15
C ARG A 296 -10.53 -10.45 5.69
N LEU A 297 -10.10 -9.63 4.74
CA LEU A 297 -10.90 -8.52 4.21
C LEU A 297 -12.01 -9.00 3.27
N HIS A 298 -11.77 -10.05 2.51
CA HIS A 298 -12.79 -10.68 1.68
C HIS A 298 -13.93 -11.27 2.50
N GLU A 299 -13.66 -11.78 3.71
CA GLU A 299 -14.72 -12.21 4.66
C GLU A 299 -15.65 -11.05 5.06
N LYS A 300 -15.16 -9.80 5.03
CA LYS A 300 -15.93 -8.57 5.26
C LYS A 300 -16.56 -8.01 3.96
N GLY A 301 -16.30 -8.63 2.81
CA GLY A 301 -16.75 -8.15 1.51
C GLY A 301 -16.02 -6.91 1.01
N CYS A 302 -14.82 -6.63 1.53
CA CYS A 302 -14.02 -5.47 1.19
C CYS A 302 -13.04 -5.80 0.06
N VAL A 303 -12.86 -4.89 -0.88
CA VAL A 303 -11.87 -4.97 -1.98
C VAL A 303 -10.47 -4.66 -1.44
N VAL A 304 -9.47 -5.36 -1.95
CA VAL A 304 -8.06 -5.17 -1.55
C VAL A 304 -7.22 -4.75 -2.75
N THR A 305 -6.52 -3.62 -2.58
CA THR A 305 -5.65 -3.02 -3.59
C THR A 305 -4.24 -2.84 -3.06
N ALA A 306 -3.25 -2.96 -3.93
CA ALA A 306 -1.85 -2.67 -3.62
C ALA A 306 -1.30 -1.56 -4.52
N ASP A 307 -0.69 -0.55 -3.88
CA ASP A 307 0.12 0.46 -4.57
C ASP A 307 1.51 -0.09 -4.86
N VAL A 308 1.91 -0.01 -6.09
CA VAL A 308 3.21 -0.53 -6.52
C VAL A 308 4.00 0.51 -7.33
N PHE A 309 5.31 0.40 -7.34
CA PHE A 309 6.11 1.26 -8.20
C PHE A 309 5.84 0.94 -9.67
N GLY A 310 5.56 1.97 -10.48
CA GLY A 310 5.42 1.79 -11.93
C GLY A 310 6.69 1.25 -12.61
N THR A 311 7.86 1.44 -11.98
CA THR A 311 9.15 0.96 -12.52
C THR A 311 9.37 -0.54 -12.36
N ILE A 312 8.59 -1.24 -11.55
CA ILE A 312 8.71 -2.72 -11.42
C ILE A 312 8.20 -3.42 -12.67
N ILE A 313 7.32 -2.79 -13.44
CA ILE A 313 6.79 -3.35 -14.68
C ILE A 313 7.94 -3.58 -15.66
N GLY A 314 8.22 -4.86 -15.95
CA GLY A 314 9.32 -5.27 -16.82
C GLY A 314 10.72 -5.16 -16.22
N SER A 315 10.88 -4.94 -14.91
CA SER A 315 12.18 -4.75 -14.25
C SER A 315 12.43 -5.72 -13.10
N GLU A 316 13.00 -6.88 -13.39
CA GLU A 316 13.38 -7.87 -12.37
C GLU A 316 14.32 -7.29 -11.28
N THR A 317 15.16 -6.31 -11.63
CA THR A 317 16.06 -5.65 -10.67
C THR A 317 15.27 -4.85 -9.64
N ASP A 318 14.24 -4.12 -10.08
CA ASP A 318 13.39 -3.34 -9.17
C ASP A 318 12.53 -4.28 -8.34
N VAL A 319 11.98 -5.35 -8.93
CA VAL A 319 11.25 -6.42 -8.22
C VAL A 319 12.09 -6.98 -7.07
N GLN A 320 13.34 -7.39 -7.33
CA GLN A 320 14.23 -7.92 -6.29
C GLN A 320 14.57 -6.88 -5.20
N THR A 321 14.64 -5.62 -5.57
CA THR A 321 15.00 -4.54 -4.65
C THR A 321 13.88 -4.24 -3.66
N VAL A 322 12.65 -4.05 -4.16
CA VAL A 322 11.51 -3.62 -3.35
C VAL A 322 10.59 -4.75 -2.90
N GLY A 323 10.70 -5.93 -3.54
CA GLY A 323 9.86 -7.08 -3.22
C GLY A 323 8.46 -7.03 -3.84
N GLN A 324 8.21 -6.15 -4.79
CA GLN A 324 6.95 -6.07 -5.51
C GLN A 324 7.09 -6.78 -6.86
N ASP A 325 6.46 -7.93 -7.02
CA ASP A 325 6.41 -8.71 -8.27
C ASP A 325 5.06 -8.45 -8.94
N TYR A 326 5.08 -7.70 -10.05
CA TYR A 326 3.86 -7.16 -10.65
C TYR A 326 2.85 -8.24 -11.06
N ALA A 327 3.32 -9.30 -11.70
CA ALA A 327 2.47 -10.40 -12.12
C ALA A 327 1.94 -11.22 -10.92
N ALA A 328 2.81 -11.50 -9.93
CA ALA A 328 2.40 -12.23 -8.74
C ALA A 328 1.37 -11.43 -7.92
N LEU A 329 1.58 -10.13 -7.74
CA LEU A 329 0.63 -9.25 -7.04
C LEU A 329 -0.67 -9.09 -7.83
N GLY A 330 -0.60 -9.03 -9.17
CA GLY A 330 -1.76 -9.01 -10.05
C GLY A 330 -2.65 -10.26 -10.02
N GLN A 331 -2.21 -11.32 -9.34
CA GLN A 331 -3.01 -12.52 -9.02
C GLN A 331 -3.44 -12.58 -7.55
N THR A 332 -2.87 -11.72 -6.70
CA THR A 332 -3.07 -11.82 -5.24
C THR A 332 -4.11 -10.82 -4.74
N VAL A 333 -4.20 -9.65 -5.36
CA VAL A 333 -5.11 -8.56 -4.97
C VAL A 333 -6.26 -8.40 -5.97
N ASP A 334 -7.31 -7.67 -5.58
CA ASP A 334 -8.46 -7.40 -6.45
C ASP A 334 -8.17 -6.28 -7.46
N ALA A 335 -7.39 -5.28 -7.03
CA ALA A 335 -6.87 -4.24 -7.92
C ALA A 335 -5.39 -3.96 -7.63
N ILE A 336 -4.66 -3.54 -8.66
CA ILE A 336 -3.26 -3.15 -8.55
C ILE A 336 -3.09 -1.73 -9.10
N SER A 337 -2.46 -0.87 -8.30
CA SER A 337 -2.33 0.56 -8.60
C SER A 337 -0.87 0.96 -8.82
N PRO A 338 -0.33 0.79 -10.04
CA PRO A 338 1.04 1.21 -10.34
C PRO A 338 1.15 2.74 -10.34
N MET A 339 2.17 3.26 -9.65
CA MET A 339 2.50 4.69 -9.61
C MET A 339 3.22 5.11 -10.88
N VAL A 340 2.45 5.50 -11.90
CA VAL A 340 2.95 5.86 -13.23
C VAL A 340 3.06 7.38 -13.36
N TYR A 341 3.97 7.95 -12.56
CA TYR A 341 4.24 9.39 -12.63
C TYR A 341 5.35 9.65 -13.65
N PRO A 342 5.11 10.41 -14.74
CA PRO A 342 6.14 10.70 -15.74
C PRO A 342 7.43 11.27 -15.15
N SER A 343 7.34 12.07 -14.08
CA SER A 343 8.51 12.64 -13.40
C SER A 343 9.40 11.62 -12.67
N HIS A 344 8.90 10.38 -12.45
CA HIS A 344 9.62 9.33 -11.73
C HIS A 344 10.39 8.38 -12.66
N TYR A 345 10.24 8.55 -13.96
CA TYR A 345 11.03 7.81 -14.93
C TYR A 345 12.27 8.61 -15.32
N ALA A 346 13.42 7.94 -15.35
CA ALA A 346 14.68 8.56 -15.73
C ALA A 346 14.67 9.00 -17.20
N ASN A 347 15.44 10.05 -17.51
CA ASN A 347 15.64 10.50 -18.88
C ASN A 347 16.14 9.35 -19.78
N GLY A 348 15.53 9.16 -20.93
CA GLY A 348 15.82 8.09 -21.87
C GLY A 348 14.97 6.82 -21.70
N VAL A 349 14.21 6.68 -20.62
CA VAL A 349 13.26 5.57 -20.46
C VAL A 349 12.17 5.68 -21.52
N PHE A 350 11.72 4.55 -22.03
CA PHE A 350 10.79 4.43 -23.17
C PHE A 350 11.29 5.13 -24.45
N GLY A 351 12.59 5.47 -24.53
CA GLY A 351 13.17 6.24 -25.64
C GLY A 351 12.86 7.74 -25.58
N LEU A 352 12.23 8.20 -24.50
CA LEU A 352 11.86 9.60 -24.31
C LEU A 352 13.00 10.40 -23.68
N LYS A 353 13.33 11.57 -24.26
CA LYS A 353 14.41 12.40 -23.74
C LYS A 353 14.15 12.86 -22.30
N VAL A 354 12.92 13.27 -22.02
CA VAL A 354 12.42 13.65 -20.69
C VAL A 354 11.01 13.10 -20.58
N PRO A 355 10.79 11.98 -19.88
CA PRO A 355 9.45 11.40 -19.71
C PRO A 355 8.43 12.38 -19.15
N ASP A 356 8.81 13.22 -18.15
CA ASP A 356 7.93 14.25 -17.58
C ASP A 356 7.39 15.26 -18.61
N ALA A 357 8.12 15.50 -19.72
CA ALA A 357 7.69 16.36 -20.81
C ALA A 357 6.84 15.63 -21.87
N ASN A 358 6.57 14.34 -21.69
CA ASN A 358 5.83 13.49 -22.62
C ASN A 358 4.86 12.59 -21.82
N PRO A 359 3.85 13.17 -21.14
CA PRO A 359 3.00 12.43 -20.21
C PRO A 359 2.19 11.32 -20.89
N TYR A 360 1.61 11.57 -22.05
CA TYR A 360 0.86 10.57 -22.81
C TYR A 360 1.72 9.36 -23.17
N GLU A 361 2.87 9.59 -23.83
CA GLU A 361 3.75 8.51 -24.28
C GLU A 361 4.35 7.72 -23.11
N THR A 362 4.61 8.40 -21.99
CA THR A 362 5.15 7.75 -20.80
C THR A 362 4.11 6.81 -20.17
N VAL A 363 2.89 7.30 -19.95
CA VAL A 363 1.81 6.50 -19.36
C VAL A 363 1.41 5.37 -20.30
N LEU A 364 1.25 5.64 -21.60
CA LEU A 364 0.92 4.61 -22.59
C LEU A 364 1.96 3.48 -22.59
N ALA A 365 3.26 3.81 -22.63
CA ALA A 365 4.32 2.80 -22.65
C ALA A 365 4.37 1.97 -21.36
N ALA A 366 4.17 2.60 -20.19
CA ALA A 366 4.11 1.89 -18.92
C ALA A 366 2.90 0.95 -18.86
N MET A 367 1.72 1.41 -19.28
CA MET A 367 0.49 0.61 -19.27
C MET A 367 0.51 -0.51 -20.30
N GLN A 368 1.11 -0.31 -21.46
CA GLN A 368 1.35 -1.40 -22.44
C GLN A 368 2.27 -2.48 -21.83
N GLY A 369 3.31 -2.09 -21.09
CA GLY A 369 4.14 -3.02 -20.35
C GLY A 369 3.33 -3.81 -19.28
N SER A 370 2.39 -3.17 -18.62
CA SER A 370 1.46 -3.82 -17.70
C SER A 370 0.60 -4.88 -18.39
N VAL A 371 0.04 -4.56 -19.56
CA VAL A 371 -0.73 -5.52 -20.38
C VAL A 371 0.12 -6.74 -20.74
N GLU A 372 1.37 -6.50 -21.17
CA GLU A 372 2.31 -7.59 -21.53
C GLU A 372 2.64 -8.49 -20.34
N GLU A 373 2.79 -7.92 -19.14
CA GLU A 373 3.19 -8.67 -17.94
C GLU A 373 2.02 -9.48 -17.35
N LEU A 374 0.79 -8.98 -17.47
CA LEU A 374 -0.40 -9.64 -16.94
C LEU A 374 -1.11 -10.58 -17.94
N GLN A 375 -0.67 -10.65 -19.20
CA GLN A 375 -1.38 -11.38 -20.27
C GLN A 375 -1.55 -12.89 -20.02
N GLU A 376 -0.62 -13.50 -19.27
CA GLU A 376 -0.66 -14.94 -18.96
C GLU A 376 -1.63 -15.29 -17.81
N ILE A 377 -2.11 -14.28 -17.08
CA ILE A 377 -3.08 -14.43 -16.00
C ILE A 377 -4.48 -14.49 -16.60
N SER A 378 -5.29 -15.46 -16.18
CA SER A 378 -6.68 -15.55 -16.64
C SER A 378 -7.48 -14.30 -16.24
N GLU A 379 -8.44 -13.88 -17.07
CA GLU A 379 -9.29 -12.71 -16.76
C GLU A 379 -10.05 -12.88 -15.44
N ALA A 380 -10.36 -14.11 -15.05
CA ALA A 380 -11.06 -14.39 -13.80
C ALA A 380 -10.20 -14.15 -12.55
N GLU A 381 -8.89 -14.26 -12.67
CA GLU A 381 -7.94 -14.15 -11.55
C GLU A 381 -7.09 -12.87 -11.60
N ARG A 382 -7.22 -12.10 -12.67
CA ARG A 382 -6.43 -10.90 -12.90
C ARG A 382 -7.00 -9.71 -12.13
N ALA A 383 -6.15 -9.04 -11.37
CA ALA A 383 -6.48 -7.78 -10.74
C ALA A 383 -6.89 -6.71 -11.76
N VAL A 384 -7.82 -5.86 -11.37
CA VAL A 384 -8.11 -4.61 -12.10
C VAL A 384 -6.88 -3.71 -12.01
N VAL A 385 -6.45 -3.11 -13.13
CA VAL A 385 -5.32 -2.18 -13.15
C VAL A 385 -5.82 -0.75 -13.09
N ARG A 386 -5.38 -0.03 -12.06
CA ARG A 386 -5.80 1.33 -11.74
C ARG A 386 -4.58 2.20 -11.45
N PRO A 387 -3.90 2.77 -12.48
CA PRO A 387 -2.70 3.53 -12.26
C PRO A 387 -2.93 4.83 -11.49
N TRP A 388 -1.95 5.19 -10.65
CA TRP A 388 -1.79 6.53 -10.14
C TRP A 388 -1.19 7.43 -11.21
N LEU A 389 -1.84 8.55 -11.49
CA LEU A 389 -1.43 9.55 -12.48
C LEU A 389 -0.95 10.84 -11.81
N GLN A 390 -0.01 11.52 -12.45
CA GLN A 390 0.62 12.73 -11.92
C GLN A 390 -0.29 13.95 -12.10
N ALA A 391 -0.76 14.54 -10.99
CA ALA A 391 -1.54 15.77 -10.98
C ALA A 391 -0.77 16.95 -10.32
N PHE A 392 0.54 17.02 -10.54
CA PHE A 392 1.43 18.06 -10.00
C PHE A 392 2.56 18.37 -10.97
N THR A 393 3.14 19.57 -10.87
CA THR A 393 4.33 19.97 -11.65
C THR A 393 5.60 19.58 -10.91
N ALA A 394 6.44 18.73 -11.51
CA ALA A 394 7.69 18.23 -10.93
C ALA A 394 8.88 19.17 -11.19
N THR A 395 8.92 20.31 -10.51
CA THR A 395 9.92 21.39 -10.74
C THR A 395 11.37 20.97 -10.53
N TRP A 396 11.61 19.83 -9.84
CA TRP A 396 12.95 19.27 -9.63
C TRP A 396 13.49 18.47 -10.82
N VAL A 397 12.63 18.13 -11.81
CA VAL A 397 13.05 17.39 -13.01
C VAL A 397 13.63 18.34 -14.04
N PRO A 398 14.91 18.20 -14.46
CA PRO A 398 15.48 19.01 -15.51
C PRO A 398 14.75 18.79 -16.85
N GLY A 399 14.11 19.84 -17.35
CA GLY A 399 13.32 19.79 -18.58
C GLY A 399 11.86 19.44 -18.37
N HIS A 400 11.36 19.50 -17.11
CA HIS A 400 9.95 19.36 -16.79
C HIS A 400 9.07 20.35 -17.56
N ILE A 401 7.79 20.02 -17.63
CA ILE A 401 6.73 20.93 -18.12
C ILE A 401 5.73 21.22 -16.98
N SER A 402 4.94 22.26 -17.17
CA SER A 402 3.82 22.52 -16.25
C SER A 402 2.69 21.53 -16.51
N TYR A 403 2.19 20.92 -15.44
CA TYR A 403 1.03 20.03 -15.48
C TYR A 403 -0.24 20.84 -15.18
N ASN A 404 -1.16 20.81 -16.12
CA ASN A 404 -2.51 21.40 -16.04
C ASN A 404 -3.52 20.42 -16.64
N GLY A 405 -4.73 20.86 -16.93
CA GLY A 405 -5.78 20.00 -17.47
C GLY A 405 -5.40 19.24 -18.75
N THR A 406 -4.55 19.83 -19.61
CA THR A 406 -4.08 19.14 -20.82
C THR A 406 -3.26 17.90 -20.47
N GLN A 407 -2.27 18.02 -19.58
CA GLN A 407 -1.43 16.89 -19.16
C GLN A 407 -2.20 15.85 -18.35
N ILE A 408 -3.22 16.25 -17.60
CA ILE A 408 -4.13 15.32 -16.92
C ILE A 408 -4.89 14.49 -17.95
N ARG A 409 -5.56 15.15 -18.93
CA ARG A 409 -6.32 14.46 -19.98
C ARG A 409 -5.44 13.56 -20.85
N GLU A 410 -4.22 13.99 -21.19
CA GLU A 410 -3.25 13.19 -21.94
C GLU A 410 -2.91 11.87 -21.21
N GLN A 411 -2.73 11.91 -19.88
CA GLN A 411 -2.45 10.71 -19.09
C GLN A 411 -3.68 9.78 -19.02
N ILE A 412 -4.88 10.35 -18.76
CA ILE A 412 -6.13 9.57 -18.72
C ILE A 412 -6.37 8.90 -20.08
N GLN A 413 -6.21 9.64 -21.20
CA GLN A 413 -6.36 9.08 -22.53
C GLN A 413 -5.37 7.94 -22.80
N ALA A 414 -4.13 8.05 -22.32
CA ALA A 414 -3.12 7.00 -22.45
C ALA A 414 -3.49 5.72 -21.70
N VAL A 415 -4.17 5.84 -20.57
CA VAL A 415 -4.73 4.69 -19.82
C VAL A 415 -5.79 3.99 -20.66
N TYR A 416 -6.73 4.76 -21.23
CA TYR A 416 -7.81 4.21 -22.09
C TYR A 416 -7.24 3.58 -23.36
N ASP A 417 -6.26 4.21 -24.02
CA ASP A 417 -5.63 3.71 -25.24
C ASP A 417 -4.78 2.45 -24.98
N ALA A 418 -4.35 2.22 -23.75
CA ALA A 418 -3.73 0.96 -23.32
C ALA A 418 -4.75 -0.16 -23.03
N GLY A 419 -6.05 0.15 -23.01
CA GLY A 419 -7.14 -0.80 -22.75
C GLY A 419 -7.56 -0.91 -21.29
N TYR A 420 -7.18 0.02 -20.44
CA TYR A 420 -7.64 0.14 -19.06
C TYR A 420 -8.70 1.22 -18.94
N GLU A 421 -9.51 1.16 -17.87
CA GLU A 421 -10.69 2.02 -17.72
C GLU A 421 -10.65 2.86 -16.44
N GLU A 422 -9.77 2.54 -15.48
CA GLU A 422 -9.71 3.12 -14.15
C GLU A 422 -8.39 3.85 -13.90
N TRP A 423 -8.43 4.88 -13.07
CA TRP A 423 -7.26 5.68 -12.73
C TRP A 423 -7.48 6.50 -11.46
N ILE A 424 -6.38 6.95 -10.83
CA ILE A 424 -6.41 7.82 -9.66
C ILE A 424 -5.41 8.96 -9.87
N LEU A 425 -5.81 10.20 -9.59
CA LEU A 425 -4.93 11.36 -9.64
C LEU A 425 -4.22 11.57 -8.30
N TRP A 426 -2.90 11.72 -8.36
CA TRP A 426 -2.09 12.04 -7.20
C TRP A 426 -1.67 13.51 -7.17
N ASN A 427 -2.04 14.23 -6.09
CA ASN A 427 -1.50 15.53 -5.74
C ASN A 427 -1.38 15.64 -4.22
N ALA A 428 -0.16 15.67 -3.68
CA ALA A 428 0.10 15.73 -2.24
C ALA A 428 -0.48 16.98 -1.55
N THR A 429 -0.77 18.04 -2.32
CA THR A 429 -1.39 19.27 -1.78
C THR A 429 -2.91 19.29 -1.89
N ASN A 430 -3.50 18.22 -2.45
CA ASN A 430 -4.94 18.07 -2.73
C ASN A 430 -5.53 19.24 -3.52
N ARG A 431 -4.77 19.75 -4.50
CA ARG A 431 -5.23 20.81 -5.41
C ARG A 431 -5.51 20.17 -6.75
N TYR A 432 -6.77 20.05 -7.05
CA TYR A 432 -7.27 19.52 -8.31
C TYR A 432 -8.11 20.59 -9.00
N SER A 433 -8.28 20.44 -10.29
CA SER A 433 -9.06 21.36 -11.15
C SER A 433 -9.95 20.52 -12.06
N ALA A 434 -11.14 20.99 -12.35
CA ALA A 434 -12.02 20.38 -13.35
C ALA A 434 -11.41 20.45 -14.78
N GLU A 435 -10.39 21.28 -15.00
CA GLU A 435 -9.70 21.34 -16.29
C GLU A 435 -9.05 19.98 -16.63
N GLY A 436 -9.43 19.41 -17.77
CA GLY A 436 -8.94 18.09 -18.21
C GLY A 436 -9.76 16.92 -17.72
N LEU A 437 -10.76 17.13 -16.87
CA LEU A 437 -11.80 16.15 -16.54
C LEU A 437 -13.04 16.37 -17.42
N LEU A 438 -13.80 15.32 -17.69
CA LEU A 438 -15.10 15.43 -18.32
C LEU A 438 -16.10 15.93 -17.29
N GLY A 439 -17.08 16.74 -17.72
CA GLY A 439 -18.21 17.10 -16.89
C GLY A 439 -19.13 15.90 -16.64
N ALA A 440 -19.86 15.90 -15.52
CA ALA A 440 -20.80 14.82 -15.20
C ALA A 440 -21.82 14.59 -16.35
N ASP A 441 -22.34 15.66 -16.94
CA ASP A 441 -23.26 15.59 -18.10
C ASP A 441 -22.61 14.92 -19.34
N GLU A 442 -21.28 15.06 -19.53
CA GLU A 442 -20.56 14.47 -20.66
C GLU A 442 -20.33 12.97 -20.48
N VAL A 443 -20.29 12.50 -19.23
CA VAL A 443 -20.16 11.06 -18.90
C VAL A 443 -21.45 10.33 -19.23
N GLU A 444 -22.62 10.87 -18.82
CA GLU A 444 -23.93 10.27 -19.10
C GLU A 444 -24.17 10.11 -20.61
N ASP A 445 -23.82 11.12 -21.42
CA ASP A 445 -23.97 11.09 -22.88
C ASP A 445 -23.07 10.01 -23.54
N ASN A 446 -21.94 9.66 -22.95
CA ASN A 446 -21.02 8.63 -23.46
C ASN A 446 -21.47 7.21 -23.10
N GLU A 447 -22.07 6.99 -21.94
CA GLU A 447 -22.61 5.68 -21.52
C GLU A 447 -23.84 5.29 -22.35
N ASP A 448 -24.71 6.24 -22.68
CA ASP A 448 -25.91 6.01 -23.50
C ASP A 448 -25.58 5.69 -24.98
N ASN A 449 -24.34 5.94 -25.45
CA ASN A 449 -23.91 5.74 -26.83
C ASN A 449 -23.05 4.47 -27.04
N GLN A 450 -22.76 3.69 -26.00
CA GLN A 450 -22.04 2.40 -26.07
C GLN A 450 -23.00 1.21 -25.97
#